data_fc4bb34bb907fb3d17fe0bf835fc200a
#
_entry.id   fc4bb34bb907fb3d17fe0bf835fc200a
#
_cell.length_a   1.000
_cell.length_b   1.000
_cell.length_c   1.000
_cell.angle_alpha   90.00
_cell.angle_beta   90.00
_cell.angle_gamma   90.00
#
_symmetry.space_group_name_H-M   'P 1'
#
loop_
_entity.id
_entity.type
_entity.pdbx_description
1 polymer ?
#
loop_
_entity_poly.entity_id
_entity_poly.type
_entity_poly.pdbx_seq_one_letter_code
_entity_poly.pdbx_strand_id
1 'polypeptide(L)'
;MADSETTPRTARPVMSDVNQDEESRMLLSFLQHQRDSVLKTVEGLPEEAWQTPVVPSGWTVAGMLWHLGGAEYHWFQHVTTGGADEPSSDEEEGEEGGYDPNAAFTCGLPSADIIADYRDVCRKSDQVLAVTPLSAAPRGLHFHPDREYTPQITSVRWIVLHMIEETATHSGHLEIARELLDGKTRLAGR
;
A
#
# COMPACT_ATOMS: atom_id res chain seq x y z
N MET A 1 -4.14 -29.18 55.57
CA MET A 1 -4.04 -27.79 55.10
C MET A 1 -3.35 -27.87 53.75
N ALA A 2 -4.09 -27.71 52.69
CA ALA A 2 -3.57 -27.73 51.31
C ALA A 2 -3.63 -26.31 50.81
N ASP A 3 -2.45 -25.72 50.56
CA ASP A 3 -2.34 -24.41 49.97
C ASP A 3 -2.71 -24.50 48.49
N SER A 4 -3.76 -23.79 48.12
CA SER A 4 -4.17 -23.63 46.70
C SER A 4 -3.29 -22.57 46.06
N GLU A 5 -2.33 -23.03 45.27
CA GLU A 5 -1.56 -22.17 44.35
C GLU A 5 -2.47 -21.57 43.30
N THR A 6 -2.71 -20.26 43.41
CA THR A 6 -3.44 -19.50 42.43
C THR A 6 -2.49 -19.17 41.27
N THR A 7 -2.64 -19.89 40.15
CA THR A 7 -1.92 -19.59 38.90
C THR A 7 -2.27 -18.16 38.41
N PRO A 8 -1.29 -17.31 38.15
CA PRO A 8 -1.57 -15.97 37.65
C PRO A 8 -2.19 -16.05 36.24
N ARG A 9 -3.39 -15.52 36.12
CA ARG A 9 -4.11 -15.37 34.84
C ARG A 9 -3.30 -14.43 33.92
N THR A 10 -2.70 -14.98 32.87
CA THR A 10 -2.04 -14.21 31.84
C THR A 10 -2.98 -13.10 31.34
N ALA A 11 -2.60 -11.87 31.57
CA ALA A 11 -3.34 -10.70 31.05
C ALA A 11 -3.42 -10.81 29.52
N ARG A 12 -4.64 -10.79 28.97
CA ARG A 12 -4.83 -10.60 27.52
C ARG A 12 -4.11 -9.33 27.12
N PRO A 13 -3.38 -9.32 25.98
CA PRO A 13 -2.79 -8.08 25.49
C PRO A 13 -3.91 -7.06 25.35
N VAL A 14 -3.73 -5.90 26.00
CA VAL A 14 -4.63 -4.75 25.85
C VAL A 14 -4.52 -4.36 24.40
N MET A 15 -5.59 -4.56 23.62
CA MET A 15 -5.68 -3.99 22.26
C MET A 15 -5.49 -2.47 22.43
N SER A 16 -4.54 -1.90 21.68
CA SER A 16 -4.29 -0.48 21.76
C SER A 16 -5.58 0.27 21.45
N ASP A 17 -5.94 1.27 22.26
CA ASP A 17 -7.14 2.11 22.05
C ASP A 17 -6.95 3.10 20.89
N VAL A 18 -5.84 2.97 20.16
CA VAL A 18 -5.49 3.82 19.04
C VAL A 18 -6.42 3.52 17.86
N ASN A 19 -7.01 4.57 17.30
CA ASN A 19 -7.88 4.51 16.11
C ASN A 19 -9.16 3.66 16.30
N GLN A 20 -9.72 3.62 17.52
CA GLN A 20 -10.96 2.89 17.82
C GLN A 20 -12.24 3.71 17.64
N ASP A 21 -12.14 5.00 17.34
CA ASP A 21 -13.30 5.83 16.99
C ASP A 21 -13.91 5.40 15.64
N GLU A 22 -15.17 5.80 15.42
CA GLU A 22 -15.94 5.37 14.25
C GLU A 22 -15.31 5.85 12.93
N GLU A 23 -14.82 7.09 12.88
CA GLU A 23 -14.18 7.65 11.69
C GLU A 23 -12.90 6.88 11.33
N SER A 24 -12.03 6.65 12.31
CA SER A 24 -10.77 5.93 12.11
C SER A 24 -11.02 4.50 11.61
N ARG A 25 -11.96 3.79 12.23
CA ARG A 25 -12.33 2.43 11.78
C ARG A 25 -12.89 2.43 10.36
N MET A 26 -13.70 3.42 10.01
CA MET A 26 -14.25 3.55 8.67
C MET A 26 -13.15 3.80 7.64
N LEU A 27 -12.24 4.74 7.88
CA LEU A 27 -11.12 5.05 6.97
C LEU A 27 -10.22 3.83 6.76
N LEU A 28 -9.84 3.13 7.82
CA LEU A 28 -9.01 1.93 7.72
C LEU A 28 -9.74 0.77 6.99
N SER A 29 -11.07 0.68 7.16
CA SER A 29 -11.88 -0.29 6.40
C SER A 29 -11.92 0.05 4.90
N PHE A 30 -12.02 1.33 4.53
CA PHE A 30 -11.96 1.75 3.13
C PHE A 30 -10.58 1.46 2.52
N LEU A 31 -9.50 1.75 3.23
CA LEU A 31 -8.15 1.42 2.78
C LEU A 31 -8.02 -0.09 2.51
N GLN A 32 -8.43 -0.92 3.46
CA GLN A 32 -8.38 -2.38 3.29
C GLN A 32 -9.24 -2.86 2.12
N HIS A 33 -10.41 -2.26 1.94
CA HIS A 33 -11.28 -2.58 0.80
C HIS A 33 -10.61 -2.29 -0.54
N GLN A 34 -9.85 -1.20 -0.67
CA GLN A 34 -9.12 -0.90 -1.90
C GLN A 34 -7.98 -1.90 -2.14
N ARG A 35 -7.22 -2.26 -1.12
CA ARG A 35 -6.17 -3.29 -1.21
C ARG A 35 -6.74 -4.65 -1.66
N ASP A 36 -7.86 -5.06 -1.06
CA ASP A 36 -8.54 -6.29 -1.45
C ASP A 36 -9.07 -6.23 -2.89
N SER A 37 -9.52 -5.05 -3.31
CA SER A 37 -9.97 -4.79 -4.68
C SER A 37 -8.85 -5.00 -5.69
N VAL A 38 -7.67 -4.44 -5.44
CA VAL A 38 -6.46 -4.62 -6.26
C VAL A 38 -6.12 -6.11 -6.39
N LEU A 39 -5.97 -6.81 -5.27
CA LEU A 39 -5.62 -8.24 -5.28
C LEU A 39 -6.66 -9.10 -6.00
N LYS A 40 -7.94 -8.77 -5.83
CA LYS A 40 -9.02 -9.49 -6.52
C LYS A 40 -9.02 -9.23 -8.03
N THR A 41 -8.64 -8.04 -8.46
CA THR A 41 -8.57 -7.69 -9.89
C THR A 41 -7.50 -8.52 -10.60
N VAL A 42 -6.36 -8.78 -9.96
CA VAL A 42 -5.26 -9.54 -10.56
C VAL A 42 -5.38 -11.06 -10.34
N GLU A 43 -6.35 -11.51 -9.57
CA GLU A 43 -6.55 -12.93 -9.27
C GLU A 43 -6.78 -13.77 -10.53
N GLY A 44 -5.97 -14.84 -10.71
CA GLY A 44 -6.07 -15.75 -11.85
C GLY A 44 -5.73 -15.11 -13.19
N LEU A 45 -4.98 -14.00 -13.21
CA LEU A 45 -4.37 -13.47 -14.43
C LEU A 45 -3.21 -14.39 -14.84
N PRO A 46 -3.11 -14.84 -16.12
CA PRO A 46 -2.00 -15.65 -16.60
C PRO A 46 -0.66 -14.94 -16.44
N GLU A 47 0.42 -15.69 -16.15
CA GLU A 47 1.74 -15.11 -15.85
C GLU A 47 2.27 -14.23 -17.00
N GLU A 48 2.07 -14.65 -18.24
CA GLU A 48 2.49 -13.89 -19.41
C GLU A 48 1.78 -12.53 -19.56
N ALA A 49 0.60 -12.39 -18.98
CA ALA A 49 -0.18 -11.15 -19.02
C ALA A 49 0.34 -10.09 -18.04
N TRP A 50 1.04 -10.50 -16.98
CA TRP A 50 1.57 -9.59 -15.97
C TRP A 50 2.58 -8.58 -16.52
N GLN A 51 3.38 -9.00 -17.50
CA GLN A 51 4.41 -8.19 -18.13
C GLN A 51 3.96 -7.58 -19.46
N THR A 52 2.70 -7.78 -19.87
CA THR A 52 2.19 -7.30 -21.15
C THR A 52 1.63 -5.89 -21.02
N PRO A 53 2.24 -4.86 -21.64
CA PRO A 53 1.67 -3.52 -21.66
C PRO A 53 0.43 -3.49 -22.57
N VAL A 54 -0.63 -2.84 -22.11
CA VAL A 54 -1.90 -2.75 -22.88
C VAL A 54 -2.30 -1.33 -23.26
N VAL A 55 -1.52 -0.35 -22.78
CA VAL A 55 -1.76 1.07 -23.03
C VAL A 55 -0.49 1.75 -23.58
N PRO A 56 -0.61 2.88 -24.31
CA PRO A 56 0.53 3.54 -24.95
C PRO A 56 1.63 4.00 -23.98
N SER A 57 1.31 4.29 -22.73
CA SER A 57 2.28 4.66 -21.69
C SER A 57 3.17 3.50 -21.23
N GLY A 58 2.83 2.25 -21.62
CA GLY A 58 3.72 1.11 -21.47
C GLY A 58 3.74 0.45 -20.09
N TRP A 59 2.99 0.94 -19.10
CA TRP A 59 2.94 0.28 -17.79
C TRP A 59 2.30 -1.12 -17.86
N THR A 60 2.67 -1.97 -16.92
CA THR A 60 2.21 -3.36 -16.83
C THR A 60 1.48 -3.62 -15.52
N VAL A 61 0.72 -4.72 -15.45
CA VAL A 61 0.07 -5.14 -14.19
C VAL A 61 1.12 -5.37 -13.08
N ALA A 62 2.24 -5.99 -13.43
CA ALA A 62 3.36 -6.20 -12.53
C ALA A 62 3.91 -4.87 -11.97
N GLY A 63 4.20 -3.92 -12.87
CA GLY A 63 4.70 -2.60 -12.48
C GLY A 63 3.71 -1.82 -11.64
N MET A 64 2.41 -1.89 -11.97
CA MET A 64 1.37 -1.19 -11.19
C MET A 64 1.26 -1.74 -9.76
N LEU A 65 1.29 -3.07 -9.58
CA LEU A 65 1.21 -3.65 -8.25
C LEU A 65 2.50 -3.40 -7.44
N TRP A 66 3.66 -3.42 -8.11
CA TRP A 66 4.94 -3.04 -7.50
C TRP A 66 4.92 -1.58 -7.02
N HIS A 67 4.46 -0.65 -7.86
CA HIS A 67 4.28 0.75 -7.51
C HIS A 67 3.37 0.93 -6.28
N LEU A 68 2.22 0.25 -6.23
CA LEU A 68 1.34 0.31 -5.07
C LEU A 68 2.00 -0.23 -3.78
N GLY A 69 2.85 -1.24 -3.88
CA GLY A 69 3.68 -1.73 -2.77
C GLY A 69 4.68 -0.66 -2.31
N GLY A 70 5.36 -0.02 -3.24
CA GLY A 70 6.27 1.10 -2.97
C GLY A 70 5.56 2.28 -2.30
N ALA A 71 4.36 2.65 -2.77
CA ALA A 71 3.55 3.69 -2.17
C ALA A 71 3.13 3.35 -0.72
N GLU A 72 2.69 2.12 -0.46
CA GLU A 72 2.40 1.63 0.91
C GLU A 72 3.61 1.75 1.84
N TYR A 73 4.78 1.29 1.39
CA TYR A 73 6.02 1.40 2.14
C TYR A 73 6.37 2.86 2.41
N HIS A 74 6.43 3.69 1.36
CA HIS A 74 6.80 5.09 1.45
C HIS A 74 5.91 5.85 2.44
N TRP A 75 4.60 5.78 2.26
CA TRP A 75 3.68 6.61 3.04
C TRP A 75 3.51 6.14 4.49
N PHE A 76 3.37 4.84 4.73
CA PHE A 76 3.13 4.35 6.07
C PHE A 76 4.39 3.98 6.84
N GLN A 77 5.41 3.42 6.18
CA GLN A 77 6.60 2.94 6.88
C GLN A 77 7.72 3.97 6.89
N HIS A 78 7.79 4.84 5.87
CA HIS A 78 8.80 5.89 5.83
C HIS A 78 8.26 7.24 6.32
N VAL A 79 7.30 7.86 5.63
CA VAL A 79 6.79 9.21 5.96
C VAL A 79 6.11 9.23 7.34
N THR A 80 5.28 8.25 7.66
CA THR A 80 4.57 8.23 8.95
C THR A 80 5.51 8.03 10.13
N THR A 81 6.52 7.15 10.02
CA THR A 81 7.38 6.80 11.15
C THR A 81 8.64 7.64 11.26
N GLY A 82 9.05 8.33 10.19
CA GLY A 82 10.35 8.97 10.09
C GLY A 82 11.48 7.95 10.00
N GLY A 83 11.21 6.78 9.39
CA GLY A 83 12.18 5.70 9.24
C GLY A 83 13.49 6.25 8.68
N ALA A 84 14.61 5.77 9.22
CA ALA A 84 15.92 6.10 8.71
C ALA A 84 16.01 5.64 7.25
N ASP A 85 16.55 6.53 6.43
CA ASP A 85 16.74 6.39 5.00
C ASP A 85 17.33 5.01 4.61
N GLU A 86 16.45 4.02 4.44
CA GLU A 86 16.76 3.01 3.46
C GLU A 86 16.22 3.61 2.15
N PRO A 87 17.09 3.93 1.19
CA PRO A 87 16.63 4.44 -0.09
C PRO A 87 15.59 3.48 -0.63
N SER A 88 14.43 4.02 -1.03
CA SER A 88 13.49 3.24 -1.83
C SER A 88 14.27 2.74 -3.06
N SER A 89 13.94 1.57 -3.58
CA SER A 89 14.54 1.05 -4.81
C SER A 89 14.54 2.06 -5.97
N ASP A 90 13.73 3.09 -5.87
CA ASP A 90 13.59 4.18 -6.83
C ASP A 90 14.66 5.28 -6.64
N GLU A 91 15.39 5.31 -5.49
CA GLU A 91 16.44 6.30 -5.21
C GLU A 91 17.86 5.78 -5.53
N GLU A 92 18.07 4.46 -5.67
CA GLU A 92 19.39 3.89 -5.97
C GLU A 92 19.86 4.09 -7.42
N GLU A 93 19.01 4.52 -8.34
CA GLU A 93 19.37 4.80 -9.75
C GLU A 93 19.74 6.25 -10.05
N GLY A 94 19.97 7.08 -9.05
CA GLY A 94 20.11 8.54 -9.16
C GLY A 94 21.51 9.09 -9.27
N GLU A 95 22.42 8.59 -10.13
CA GLU A 95 23.62 9.38 -10.47
C GLU A 95 23.87 9.64 -11.97
N GLU A 96 23.18 8.99 -12.92
CA GLU A 96 23.26 9.37 -14.34
C GLU A 96 21.97 9.16 -15.16
N GLY A 97 20.92 8.56 -14.62
CA GLY A 97 19.61 8.39 -15.25
C GLY A 97 18.59 9.35 -14.64
N GLY A 98 18.13 10.34 -15.40
CA GLY A 98 17.05 11.22 -14.90
C GLY A 98 15.82 10.41 -14.49
N TYR A 99 15.02 10.94 -13.54
CA TYR A 99 13.73 10.38 -13.15
C TYR A 99 12.93 9.99 -14.39
N ASP A 100 12.71 8.69 -14.59
CA ASP A 100 11.79 8.19 -15.60
C ASP A 100 10.42 7.97 -14.93
N PRO A 101 9.42 8.80 -15.22
CA PRO A 101 8.09 8.65 -14.63
C PRO A 101 7.42 7.32 -15.01
N ASN A 102 7.95 6.59 -15.99
CA ASN A 102 7.44 5.27 -16.37
C ASN A 102 8.19 4.13 -15.66
N ALA A 103 9.40 4.34 -15.14
CA ALA A 103 10.19 3.32 -14.46
C ALA A 103 9.45 2.74 -13.25
N ALA A 104 8.73 3.58 -12.51
CA ALA A 104 7.89 3.16 -11.37
C ALA A 104 6.77 2.16 -11.73
N PHE A 105 6.45 2.01 -13.00
CA PHE A 105 5.38 1.15 -13.48
C PHE A 105 5.86 -0.08 -14.26
N THR A 106 7.13 -0.43 -14.10
CA THR A 106 7.72 -1.66 -14.66
C THR A 106 8.31 -2.52 -13.54
N CYS A 107 8.12 -3.84 -13.62
CA CYS A 107 8.68 -4.79 -12.66
C CYS A 107 8.85 -6.15 -13.35
N GLY A 108 10.06 -6.71 -13.32
CA GLY A 108 10.40 -7.99 -13.96
C GLY A 108 10.23 -9.22 -13.05
N LEU A 109 9.71 -9.05 -11.83
CA LEU A 109 9.53 -10.16 -10.89
C LEU A 109 8.36 -11.06 -11.27
N PRO A 110 8.36 -12.34 -10.85
CA PRO A 110 7.21 -13.23 -10.96
C PRO A 110 5.99 -12.69 -10.21
N SER A 111 4.78 -12.92 -10.74
CA SER A 111 3.54 -12.45 -10.15
C SER A 111 3.34 -12.89 -8.70
N ALA A 112 3.73 -14.11 -8.37
CA ALA A 112 3.63 -14.65 -7.01
C ALA A 112 4.47 -13.87 -6.01
N ASP A 113 5.67 -13.45 -6.40
CA ASP A 113 6.59 -12.69 -5.55
C ASP A 113 6.07 -11.27 -5.35
N ILE A 114 5.57 -10.61 -6.42
CA ILE A 114 4.96 -9.28 -6.33
C ILE A 114 3.73 -9.28 -5.41
N ILE A 115 2.86 -10.28 -5.54
CA ILE A 115 1.67 -10.42 -4.68
C ILE A 115 2.09 -10.66 -3.21
N ALA A 116 3.10 -11.49 -2.98
CA ALA A 116 3.59 -11.77 -1.64
C ALA A 116 4.20 -10.53 -0.99
N ASP A 117 5.00 -9.78 -1.75
CA ASP A 117 5.60 -8.52 -1.31
C ASP A 117 4.53 -7.47 -0.99
N TYR A 118 3.58 -7.23 -1.89
CA TYR A 118 2.48 -6.29 -1.66
C TYR A 118 1.70 -6.61 -0.38
N ARG A 119 1.39 -7.89 -0.14
CA ARG A 119 0.71 -8.33 1.10
C ARG A 119 1.56 -8.08 2.34
N ASP A 120 2.87 -8.33 2.26
CA ASP A 120 3.79 -8.12 3.39
C ASP A 120 3.92 -6.64 3.73
N VAL A 121 4.06 -5.80 2.72
CA VAL A 121 4.13 -4.34 2.89
C VAL A 121 2.83 -3.80 3.51
N CYS A 122 1.65 -4.19 3.00
CA CYS A 122 0.37 -3.82 3.59
C CYS A 122 0.25 -4.26 5.07
N ARG A 123 0.68 -5.48 5.39
CA ARG A 123 0.71 -5.99 6.77
C ARG A 123 1.61 -5.16 7.69
N LYS A 124 2.77 -4.72 7.19
CA LYS A 124 3.69 -3.85 7.93
C LYS A 124 3.07 -2.45 8.13
N SER A 125 2.41 -1.92 7.11
CA SER A 125 1.65 -0.66 7.20
C SER A 125 0.55 -0.74 8.27
N ASP A 126 -0.18 -1.85 8.35
CA ASP A 126 -1.19 -2.07 9.40
C ASP A 126 -0.57 -2.07 10.80
N GLN A 127 0.63 -2.62 10.97
CA GLN A 127 1.35 -2.58 12.26
C GLN A 127 1.69 -1.15 12.67
N VAL A 128 2.09 -0.29 11.74
CA VAL A 128 2.31 1.14 11.98
C VAL A 128 1.00 1.83 12.38
N LEU A 129 -0.07 1.61 11.63
CA LEU A 129 -1.39 2.21 11.86
C LEU A 129 -2.03 1.73 13.17
N ALA A 130 -1.73 0.51 13.62
CA ALA A 130 -2.22 -0.03 14.89
C ALA A 130 -1.67 0.70 16.12
N VAL A 131 -0.55 1.41 15.99
CA VAL A 131 0.12 2.12 17.10
C VAL A 131 0.24 3.62 16.89
N THR A 132 -0.15 4.14 15.72
CA THR A 132 -0.03 5.56 15.38
C THR A 132 -1.43 6.20 15.25
N PRO A 133 -1.78 7.20 16.08
CA PRO A 133 -3.06 7.89 15.94
C PRO A 133 -3.20 8.57 14.58
N LEU A 134 -4.36 8.49 13.94
CA LEU A 134 -4.61 9.19 12.67
C LEU A 134 -4.49 10.73 12.81
N SER A 135 -4.63 11.25 14.00
CA SER A 135 -4.42 12.68 14.31
C SER A 135 -2.95 13.07 14.48
N ALA A 136 -2.02 12.10 14.56
CA ALA A 136 -0.60 12.41 14.72
C ALA A 136 -0.04 13.08 13.45
N ALA A 137 0.92 13.99 13.63
CA ALA A 137 1.73 14.48 12.53
C ALA A 137 2.70 13.37 12.08
N PRO A 138 2.96 13.22 10.77
CA PRO A 138 3.99 12.32 10.29
C PRO A 138 5.37 12.78 10.79
N ARG A 139 6.31 11.85 10.95
CA ARG A 139 7.65 12.12 11.47
C ARG A 139 8.69 12.29 10.37
N GLY A 140 8.45 11.67 9.22
CA GLY A 140 9.29 11.76 8.02
C GLY A 140 8.83 12.86 7.08
N LEU A 141 9.61 13.07 6.04
CA LEU A 141 9.33 14.04 4.99
C LEU A 141 9.00 13.31 3.69
N HIS A 142 8.08 13.89 2.94
CA HIS A 142 7.84 13.47 1.57
C HIS A 142 8.49 14.50 0.64
N PHE A 143 9.41 14.03 -0.19
CA PHE A 143 10.04 14.83 -1.23
C PHE A 143 9.44 14.43 -2.58
N HIS A 144 8.46 15.19 -3.04
CA HIS A 144 7.98 15.07 -4.40
C HIS A 144 8.65 16.15 -5.26
N PRO A 145 9.01 15.88 -6.53
CA PRO A 145 9.53 16.89 -7.46
C PRO A 145 8.62 18.12 -7.53
N ASP A 146 7.30 17.92 -7.50
CA ASP A 146 6.31 18.97 -7.30
C ASP A 146 6.07 19.18 -5.82
N ARG A 147 6.78 20.12 -5.24
CA ARG A 147 6.75 20.45 -3.80
C ARG A 147 5.37 20.94 -3.28
N GLU A 148 4.36 21.06 -4.13
CA GLU A 148 3.02 21.53 -3.76
C GLU A 148 2.31 20.62 -2.75
N TYR A 149 2.63 19.32 -2.72
CA TYR A 149 2.03 18.36 -1.78
C TYR A 149 2.64 18.38 -0.38
N THR A 150 3.87 18.87 -0.22
CA THR A 150 4.59 18.86 1.06
C THR A 150 3.90 19.67 2.17
N PRO A 151 3.32 20.86 1.91
CA PRO A 151 2.65 21.64 2.94
C PRO A 151 1.32 21.08 3.45
N GLN A 152 0.74 20.13 2.74
CA GLN A 152 -0.61 19.59 3.01
C GLN A 152 -0.60 18.35 3.89
N ILE A 153 0.56 17.72 4.11
CA ILE A 153 0.68 16.49 4.91
C ILE A 153 0.71 16.86 6.40
N THR A 154 -0.43 17.11 6.96
CA THR A 154 -0.57 17.59 8.35
C THR A 154 -0.80 16.47 9.35
N SER A 155 -1.19 15.28 8.91
CA SER A 155 -1.56 14.17 9.79
C SER A 155 -1.51 12.83 9.07
N VAL A 156 -1.41 11.74 9.83
CA VAL A 156 -1.53 10.36 9.32
C VAL A 156 -2.90 10.12 8.68
N ARG A 157 -3.96 10.82 9.14
CA ARG A 157 -5.28 10.77 8.49
C ARG A 157 -5.22 11.25 7.05
N TRP A 158 -4.46 12.31 6.77
CA TRP A 158 -4.24 12.78 5.39
C TRP A 158 -3.57 11.68 4.56
N ILE A 159 -2.55 11.00 5.11
CA ILE A 159 -1.86 9.89 4.43
C ILE A 159 -2.83 8.73 4.14
N VAL A 160 -3.69 8.36 5.10
CA VAL A 160 -4.69 7.31 4.87
C VAL A 160 -5.68 7.70 3.76
N LEU A 161 -6.14 8.95 3.73
CA LEU A 161 -7.03 9.44 2.67
C LEU A 161 -6.34 9.43 1.32
N HIS A 162 -5.09 9.90 1.24
CA HIS A 162 -4.28 9.85 0.03
C HIS A 162 -4.10 8.41 -0.46
N MET A 163 -3.77 7.47 0.41
CA MET A 163 -3.58 6.07 0.02
C MET A 163 -4.89 5.37 -0.37
N ILE A 164 -6.03 5.80 0.16
CA ILE A 164 -7.35 5.33 -0.34
C ILE A 164 -7.57 5.82 -1.77
N GLU A 165 -7.29 7.10 -2.05
CA GLU A 165 -7.42 7.70 -3.39
C GLU A 165 -6.44 7.04 -4.38
N GLU A 166 -5.17 6.94 -4.02
CA GLU A 166 -4.09 6.34 -4.80
C GLU A 166 -4.43 4.90 -5.20
N THR A 167 -4.75 4.07 -4.21
CA THR A 167 -5.08 2.67 -4.43
C THR A 167 -6.37 2.49 -5.23
N ALA A 168 -7.40 3.33 -5.01
CA ALA A 168 -8.65 3.29 -5.77
C ALA A 168 -8.43 3.68 -7.23
N THR A 169 -7.62 4.71 -7.49
CA THR A 169 -7.29 5.16 -8.84
C THR A 169 -6.58 4.05 -9.63
N HIS A 170 -5.56 3.45 -9.03
CA HIS A 170 -4.80 2.38 -9.67
C HIS A 170 -5.57 1.06 -9.74
N SER A 171 -6.48 0.78 -8.82
CA SER A 171 -7.43 -0.33 -8.95
C SER A 171 -8.30 -0.19 -10.20
N GLY A 172 -8.78 1.03 -10.52
CA GLY A 172 -9.51 1.31 -11.75
C GLY A 172 -8.66 1.10 -13.02
N HIS A 173 -7.40 1.50 -13.00
CA HIS A 173 -6.46 1.22 -14.10
C HIS A 173 -6.26 -0.28 -14.31
N LEU A 174 -6.07 -1.04 -13.23
CA LEU A 174 -5.95 -2.51 -13.27
C LEU A 174 -7.21 -3.19 -13.81
N GLU A 175 -8.41 -2.71 -13.48
CA GLU A 175 -9.67 -3.23 -14.03
C GLU A 175 -9.71 -3.09 -15.56
N ILE A 176 -9.33 -1.93 -16.09
CA ILE A 176 -9.26 -1.70 -17.54
C ILE A 176 -8.19 -2.58 -18.19
N ALA A 177 -7.00 -2.67 -17.58
CA ALA A 177 -5.95 -3.54 -18.08
C ALA A 177 -6.40 -5.01 -18.10
N ARG A 178 -7.09 -5.47 -17.06
CA ARG A 178 -7.63 -6.81 -16.96
C ARG A 178 -8.59 -7.12 -18.10
N GLU A 179 -9.54 -6.20 -18.38
CA GLU A 179 -10.50 -6.36 -19.46
C GLU A 179 -9.80 -6.45 -20.83
N LEU A 180 -8.75 -5.65 -21.04
CA LEU A 180 -7.95 -5.66 -22.27
C LEU A 180 -7.10 -6.93 -22.42
N LEU A 181 -6.61 -7.51 -21.32
CA LEU A 181 -5.72 -8.68 -21.32
C LEU A 181 -6.46 -10.01 -21.49
N ASP A 182 -7.56 -10.23 -20.77
CA ASP A 182 -8.27 -11.51 -20.76
C ASP A 182 -9.80 -11.40 -20.85
N GLY A 183 -10.32 -10.19 -21.06
CA GLY A 183 -11.75 -9.94 -21.21
C GLY A 183 -12.57 -10.02 -19.91
N LYS A 184 -11.94 -10.27 -18.77
CA LYS A 184 -12.64 -10.33 -17.48
C LYS A 184 -12.83 -8.95 -16.89
N THR A 185 -13.98 -8.70 -16.34
CA THR A 185 -14.33 -7.45 -15.67
C THR A 185 -15.15 -7.71 -14.41
N ARG A 186 -14.95 -6.92 -13.39
CA ARG A 186 -15.77 -6.94 -12.16
C ARG A 186 -17.03 -6.08 -12.29
N LEU A 187 -17.05 -5.14 -13.25
CA LEU A 187 -18.13 -4.18 -13.44
C LEU A 187 -19.41 -4.82 -14.01
N ALA A 188 -19.27 -5.89 -14.76
CA ALA A 188 -20.40 -6.64 -15.26
C ALA A 188 -20.52 -7.91 -14.43
N GLY A 189 -21.45 -8.02 -13.54
CA GLY A 189 -21.81 -9.28 -12.86
C GLY A 189 -22.25 -10.35 -13.85
N ARG A 190 -21.43 -10.62 -14.86
CA ARG A 190 -21.63 -11.53 -16.00
C ARG A 190 -20.75 -12.75 -15.86
#